data_5c901ce7ce93d060c0194d6e0e597370
#
_entry.id   5c901ce7ce93d060c0194d6e0e597370
#
_cell.length_a   1.000
_cell.length_b   1.000
_cell.length_c   1.000
_cell.angle_alpha   90.00
_cell.angle_beta   90.00
_cell.angle_gamma   90.00
#
_symmetry.space_group_name_H-M   'P 1'
#
loop_
_entity.id
_entity.type
_entity.pdbx_description
1 polymer ?
#
loop_
_entity_poly.entity_id
_entity_poly.type
_entity_poly.pdbx_seq_one_letter_code
_entity_poly.pdbx_strand_id
1 'polypeptide(L)'
;MKRFLLALLLLPLGMLAQKGFVISGRITGLKDSTQAYLVTTTDNTVVATAPVKKGVFTLTGSVAEPTLLWLLVGDAKAQHLFVENTKYTIAGTKADIRNMKVTGSGAHKDFVVFERTFTPLMAKLNGLVTQINEATDERFKQSLMPAYDSLRQRIDAQVGLYVTARPKSYVSPLLLQVTAPVLEDPNLLEERFLSLDSTVRNTQPGMLVAQYIQENKVGTVGSDALDFTQNDTTGAPVAFSSFKGKYVLIDFWASWCRPCRMENPNVVRAFQKFSNKNFTIVGVSLDREKEAWIQAIKADNLAWTHVSDLQFWGNAVAQSYRVQSIPQNFLVAPSGKIIAKNLRGEELEAKLCELLGCN
;
A
#
# COMPACT_ATOMS: atom_id res chain seq x y z
N MET A 1 -45.52 -3.94 -53.72
CA MET A 1 -44.24 -3.61 -53.06
C MET A 1 -44.50 -2.51 -52.05
N LYS A 2 -44.69 -2.88 -50.77
CA LYS A 2 -44.97 -1.92 -49.68
C LYS A 2 -43.63 -1.65 -48.99
N ARG A 3 -43.10 -0.41 -49.03
CA ARG A 3 -41.92 0.06 -48.33
C ARG A 3 -42.30 0.40 -46.88
N PHE A 4 -41.82 -0.37 -45.91
CA PHE A 4 -41.87 -0.02 -44.50
C PHE A 4 -40.75 0.98 -44.21
N LEU A 5 -41.08 2.21 -43.86
CA LEU A 5 -40.17 3.20 -43.27
C LEU A 5 -40.03 2.86 -41.78
N LEU A 6 -38.86 2.42 -41.37
CA LEU A 6 -38.50 2.25 -39.98
C LEU A 6 -38.08 3.63 -39.43
N ALA A 7 -38.96 4.27 -38.68
CA ALA A 7 -38.65 5.51 -37.96
C ALA A 7 -37.81 5.18 -36.75
N LEU A 8 -36.51 5.51 -36.81
CA LEU A 8 -35.56 5.42 -35.69
C LEU A 8 -35.89 6.54 -34.71
N LEU A 9 -36.58 6.23 -33.61
CA LEU A 9 -36.81 7.12 -32.47
C LEU A 9 -35.46 7.34 -31.76
N LEU A 10 -34.77 8.43 -32.07
CA LEU A 10 -33.68 8.99 -31.29
C LEU A 10 -34.26 9.55 -29.98
N LEU A 11 -34.29 8.71 -28.93
CA LEU A 11 -34.47 9.20 -27.57
C LEU A 11 -33.32 10.11 -27.24
N PRO A 12 -33.53 11.36 -26.78
CA PRO A 12 -32.45 12.17 -26.28
C PRO A 12 -31.93 11.47 -24.99
N LEU A 13 -30.68 10.99 -25.02
CA LEU A 13 -29.95 10.72 -23.82
C LEU A 13 -29.88 12.03 -23.03
N GLY A 14 -30.82 12.21 -22.10
CA GLY A 14 -30.74 13.27 -21.11
C GLY A 14 -29.43 13.07 -20.36
N MET A 15 -28.40 13.84 -20.71
CA MET A 15 -27.26 14.08 -19.84
C MET A 15 -27.87 14.61 -18.55
N LEU A 16 -27.97 13.76 -17.52
CA LEU A 16 -28.16 14.19 -16.15
C LEU A 16 -26.95 15.10 -15.85
N ALA A 17 -27.15 16.41 -16.04
CA ALA A 17 -26.16 17.41 -15.69
C ALA A 17 -25.81 17.16 -14.23
N GLN A 18 -24.64 16.66 -13.99
CA GLN A 18 -24.12 16.45 -12.63
C GLN A 18 -24.20 17.80 -11.94
N LYS A 19 -25.12 17.94 -10.98
CA LYS A 19 -25.26 19.19 -10.22
C LYS A 19 -23.91 19.44 -9.54
N GLY A 20 -23.22 20.53 -9.91
CA GLY A 20 -21.95 20.91 -9.34
C GLY A 20 -22.05 21.28 -7.86
N PHE A 21 -20.96 21.70 -7.27
CA PHE A 21 -20.95 22.25 -5.91
C PHE A 21 -21.32 23.73 -5.91
N VAL A 22 -21.90 24.19 -4.79
CA VAL A 22 -22.10 25.60 -4.45
C VAL A 22 -21.62 25.82 -3.05
N ILE A 23 -20.56 26.61 -2.86
CA ILE A 23 -19.97 26.93 -1.54
C ILE A 23 -20.27 28.40 -1.23
N SER A 24 -21.21 28.63 -0.30
CA SER A 24 -21.56 29.96 0.17
C SER A 24 -20.78 30.27 1.45
N GLY A 25 -19.84 31.23 1.37
CA GLY A 25 -18.97 31.63 2.46
C GLY A 25 -19.37 32.99 3.04
N ARG A 26 -19.33 33.10 4.39
CA ARG A 26 -19.45 34.38 5.14
C ARG A 26 -18.31 34.44 6.14
N ILE A 27 -17.33 35.31 5.89
CA ILE A 27 -16.15 35.49 6.73
C ILE A 27 -16.05 36.95 7.11
N THR A 28 -16.26 37.27 8.37
CA THR A 28 -16.18 38.65 8.88
C THR A 28 -14.73 39.12 8.93
N GLY A 29 -14.51 40.44 8.69
CA GLY A 29 -13.18 41.06 8.73
C GLY A 29 -12.36 40.95 7.44
N LEU A 30 -12.94 40.42 6.34
CA LEU A 30 -12.32 40.44 5.01
C LEU A 30 -12.58 41.79 4.32
N LYS A 31 -11.63 42.20 3.47
CA LYS A 31 -11.76 43.40 2.61
C LYS A 31 -12.53 43.07 1.34
N ASP A 32 -13.31 44.00 0.81
CA ASP A 32 -14.14 43.80 -0.40
C ASP A 32 -13.33 43.51 -1.68
N SER A 33 -12.03 43.83 -1.71
CA SER A 33 -11.15 43.52 -2.83
C SER A 33 -10.52 42.12 -2.78
N THR A 34 -10.85 41.34 -1.73
CA THR A 34 -10.30 39.99 -1.55
C THR A 34 -10.94 39.02 -2.55
N GLN A 35 -10.15 38.08 -3.07
CA GLN A 35 -10.64 36.94 -3.86
C GLN A 35 -10.63 35.67 -3.01
N ALA A 36 -11.65 34.83 -3.22
CA ALA A 36 -11.68 33.47 -2.70
C ALA A 36 -11.40 32.49 -3.83
N TYR A 37 -10.55 31.50 -3.58
CA TYR A 37 -10.19 30.46 -4.53
C TYR A 37 -10.40 29.09 -3.90
N LEU A 38 -10.79 28.13 -4.71
CA LEU A 38 -10.73 26.73 -4.39
C LEU A 38 -9.69 26.10 -5.32
N VAL A 39 -8.66 25.50 -4.74
CA VAL A 39 -7.53 24.97 -5.52
C VAL A 39 -7.19 23.54 -5.12
N THR A 40 -6.59 22.78 -6.01
CA THR A 40 -6.06 21.44 -5.75
C THR A 40 -4.97 21.48 -4.68
N THR A 41 -4.80 20.38 -3.96
CA THR A 41 -3.74 20.26 -2.93
C THR A 41 -2.38 19.90 -3.51
N THR A 42 -2.33 19.41 -4.75
CA THR A 42 -1.12 18.91 -5.41
C THR A 42 -0.32 20.02 -6.12
N ASP A 43 -0.98 20.79 -6.98
CA ASP A 43 -0.33 21.74 -7.88
C ASP A 43 -0.93 23.17 -7.80
N ASN A 44 -1.88 23.39 -6.85
CA ASN A 44 -2.63 24.64 -6.68
C ASN A 44 -3.43 25.08 -7.94
N THR A 45 -3.83 24.14 -8.79
CA THR A 45 -4.72 24.42 -9.92
C THR A 45 -6.06 24.97 -9.42
N VAL A 46 -6.51 26.09 -9.99
CA VAL A 46 -7.75 26.77 -9.60
C VAL A 46 -8.96 25.98 -10.12
N VAL A 47 -9.80 25.53 -9.20
CA VAL A 47 -11.07 24.82 -9.47
C VAL A 47 -12.23 25.79 -9.52
N ALA A 48 -12.25 26.82 -8.65
CA ALA A 48 -13.26 27.85 -8.62
C ALA A 48 -12.68 29.15 -8.02
N THR A 49 -13.25 30.28 -8.44
CA THR A 49 -12.89 31.62 -7.88
C THR A 49 -14.13 32.48 -7.73
N ALA A 50 -14.12 33.36 -6.74
CA ALA A 50 -15.18 34.33 -6.51
C ALA A 50 -14.67 35.58 -5.80
N PRO A 51 -15.18 36.79 -6.14
CA PRO A 51 -14.88 38.00 -5.38
C PRO A 51 -15.60 37.98 -4.03
N VAL A 52 -14.91 38.50 -3.02
CA VAL A 52 -15.51 38.74 -1.68
C VAL A 52 -16.15 40.13 -1.67
N LYS A 53 -17.42 40.23 -1.29
CA LYS A 53 -18.15 41.47 -1.06
C LYS A 53 -18.79 41.45 0.30
N LYS A 54 -18.45 42.45 1.16
CA LYS A 54 -18.95 42.53 2.54
C LYS A 54 -18.76 41.23 3.34
N GLY A 55 -17.60 40.56 3.12
CA GLY A 55 -17.27 39.28 3.74
C GLY A 55 -18.02 38.07 3.22
N VAL A 56 -18.79 38.18 2.11
CA VAL A 56 -19.55 37.08 1.49
C VAL A 56 -18.98 36.73 0.12
N PHE A 57 -18.94 35.43 -0.19
CA PHE A 57 -18.56 34.93 -1.49
C PHE A 57 -19.35 33.65 -1.85
N THR A 58 -19.44 33.33 -3.12
CA THR A 58 -20.04 32.07 -3.58
C THR A 58 -19.15 31.45 -4.64
N LEU A 59 -18.56 30.30 -4.32
CA LEU A 59 -17.77 29.49 -5.26
C LEU A 59 -18.69 28.42 -5.88
N THR A 60 -18.65 28.33 -7.20
CA THR A 60 -19.42 27.33 -7.96
C THR A 60 -18.51 26.58 -8.91
N GLY A 61 -18.75 25.29 -9.08
CA GLY A 61 -17.96 24.45 -9.94
C GLY A 61 -18.43 23.00 -9.88
N SER A 62 -17.63 22.10 -10.38
CA SER A 62 -17.86 20.65 -10.27
C SER A 62 -16.57 19.90 -10.07
N VAL A 63 -16.65 18.77 -9.39
CA VAL A 63 -15.56 17.80 -9.26
C VAL A 63 -16.02 16.46 -9.86
N ALA A 64 -15.09 15.74 -10.47
CA ALA A 64 -15.40 14.42 -11.04
C ALA A 64 -15.73 13.41 -9.95
N GLU A 65 -15.01 13.51 -8.83
CA GLU A 65 -15.20 12.71 -7.62
C GLU A 65 -14.96 13.57 -6.37
N PRO A 66 -15.51 13.19 -5.20
CA PRO A 66 -15.24 13.89 -3.95
C PRO A 66 -13.74 13.94 -3.65
N THR A 67 -13.21 15.15 -3.47
CA THR A 67 -11.77 15.38 -3.40
C THR A 67 -11.40 16.45 -2.36
N LEU A 68 -10.14 16.41 -1.91
CA LEU A 68 -9.59 17.36 -0.97
C LEU A 68 -9.03 18.58 -1.71
N LEU A 69 -9.53 19.77 -1.35
CA LEU A 69 -9.13 21.04 -1.95
C LEU A 69 -8.72 22.04 -0.84
N TRP A 70 -7.88 23.02 -1.21
CA TRP A 70 -7.61 24.18 -0.37
C TRP A 70 -8.61 25.29 -0.66
N LEU A 71 -9.23 25.83 0.38
CA LEU A 71 -9.83 27.15 0.33
C LEU A 71 -8.76 28.20 0.61
N LEU A 72 -8.53 29.08 -0.36
CA LEU A 72 -7.68 30.25 -0.21
C LEU A 72 -8.56 31.50 -0.14
N VAL A 73 -8.20 32.44 0.72
CA VAL A 73 -8.90 33.73 0.82
C VAL A 73 -7.84 34.83 0.87
N GLY A 74 -7.75 35.59 -0.21
CA GLY A 74 -6.59 36.44 -0.47
C GLY A 74 -5.34 35.59 -0.64
N ASP A 75 -4.24 35.98 -0.01
CA ASP A 75 -2.95 35.28 -0.09
C ASP A 75 -2.82 34.16 0.97
N ALA A 76 -3.84 33.95 1.81
CA ALA A 76 -3.79 33.00 2.90
C ALA A 76 -4.50 31.69 2.58
N LYS A 77 -3.82 30.55 2.80
CA LYS A 77 -4.49 29.25 2.87
C LYS A 77 -5.38 29.25 4.13
N ALA A 78 -6.71 29.19 3.90
CA ALA A 78 -7.68 29.25 4.99
C ALA A 78 -7.84 27.88 5.63
N GLN A 79 -8.40 26.91 4.92
CA GLN A 79 -8.54 25.54 5.42
C GLN A 79 -8.75 24.55 4.28
N HIS A 80 -8.58 23.27 4.59
CA HIS A 80 -8.97 22.18 3.69
C HIS A 80 -10.49 22.04 3.64
N LEU A 81 -10.99 21.71 2.47
CA LEU A 81 -12.38 21.30 2.25
C LEU A 81 -12.38 19.97 1.50
N PHE A 82 -13.11 19.00 2.03
CA PHE A 82 -13.40 17.80 1.25
C PHE A 82 -14.67 18.09 0.44
N VAL A 83 -14.52 18.23 -0.88
CA VAL A 83 -15.56 18.77 -1.77
C VAL A 83 -16.19 17.66 -2.60
N GLU A 84 -17.50 17.57 -2.54
CA GLU A 84 -18.40 16.79 -3.39
C GLU A 84 -19.40 17.71 -4.06
N ASN A 85 -20.08 17.28 -5.13
CA ASN A 85 -21.03 18.10 -5.87
C ASN A 85 -22.33 18.33 -5.08
N THR A 86 -22.27 19.17 -4.04
CA THR A 86 -23.39 19.53 -3.15
C THR A 86 -23.29 20.99 -2.70
N LYS A 87 -24.25 21.42 -1.86
CA LYS A 87 -24.25 22.78 -1.29
C LYS A 87 -23.53 22.83 0.04
N TYR A 88 -22.66 23.82 0.20
CA TYR A 88 -21.92 24.09 1.43
C TYR A 88 -22.25 25.47 1.98
N THR A 89 -22.18 25.60 3.29
CA THR A 89 -22.13 26.89 3.98
C THR A 89 -20.87 26.96 4.82
N ILE A 90 -20.10 28.04 4.65
CA ILE A 90 -18.88 28.34 5.43
C ILE A 90 -19.12 29.61 6.21
N ALA A 91 -18.86 29.57 7.51
CA ALA A 91 -18.98 30.75 8.39
C ALA A 91 -17.78 30.82 9.33
N GLY A 92 -17.24 32.04 9.48
CA GLY A 92 -16.08 32.28 10.34
C GLY A 92 -15.65 33.74 10.38
N THR A 93 -14.45 33.95 10.92
CA THR A 93 -13.80 35.24 10.99
C THR A 93 -12.42 35.21 10.34
N LYS A 94 -11.91 36.35 9.90
CA LYS A 94 -10.53 36.42 9.38
C LYS A 94 -9.51 36.01 10.45
N ALA A 95 -9.78 36.25 11.72
CA ALA A 95 -8.88 35.88 12.82
C ALA A 95 -8.78 34.38 13.01
N ASP A 96 -9.86 33.63 12.74
CA ASP A 96 -9.91 32.16 12.85
C ASP A 96 -10.19 31.50 11.49
N ILE A 97 -9.53 31.96 10.44
CA ILE A 97 -9.77 31.55 9.06
C ILE A 97 -9.40 30.06 8.79
N ARG A 98 -8.62 29.44 9.67
CA ARG A 98 -8.21 28.04 9.55
C ARG A 98 -9.17 27.05 10.20
N ASN A 99 -10.13 27.54 11.01
CA ASN A 99 -11.07 26.71 11.78
C ASN A 99 -12.53 27.14 11.54
N MET A 100 -12.86 27.51 10.32
CA MET A 100 -14.22 27.96 10.00
C MET A 100 -15.21 26.80 10.09
N LYS A 101 -16.44 27.12 10.50
CA LYS A 101 -17.54 26.14 10.51
C LYS A 101 -18.00 25.88 9.08
N VAL A 102 -17.92 24.61 8.65
CA VAL A 102 -18.39 24.14 7.34
C VAL A 102 -19.55 23.18 7.55
N THR A 103 -20.63 23.36 6.78
CA THR A 103 -21.83 22.49 6.81
C THR A 103 -22.31 22.19 5.40
N GLY A 104 -23.14 21.15 5.24
CA GLY A 104 -23.82 20.80 3.98
C GLY A 104 -23.24 19.57 3.27
N SER A 105 -22.05 19.07 3.67
CA SER A 105 -21.43 17.89 3.05
C SER A 105 -21.23 16.77 4.05
N GLY A 106 -21.58 15.56 3.64
CA GLY A 106 -21.27 14.33 4.37
C GLY A 106 -19.80 13.99 4.32
N ALA A 107 -19.18 14.09 3.17
CA ALA A 107 -17.76 13.81 2.98
C ALA A 107 -16.87 14.77 3.79
N HIS A 108 -17.19 16.09 3.82
CA HIS A 108 -16.45 17.03 4.66
C HIS A 108 -16.63 16.75 6.15
N LYS A 109 -17.81 16.31 6.59
CA LYS A 109 -18.04 15.92 7.98
C LYS A 109 -17.16 14.75 8.42
N ASP A 110 -17.02 13.75 7.56
CA ASP A 110 -16.10 12.63 7.79
C ASP A 110 -14.64 13.10 7.79
N PHE A 111 -14.29 14.04 6.90
CA PHE A 111 -12.95 14.63 6.85
C PHE A 111 -12.59 15.38 8.14
N VAL A 112 -13.50 16.14 8.74
CA VAL A 112 -13.27 16.78 10.04
C VAL A 112 -12.99 15.76 11.15
N VAL A 113 -13.68 14.60 11.13
CA VAL A 113 -13.38 13.51 12.07
C VAL A 113 -11.98 12.94 11.81
N PHE A 114 -11.62 12.74 10.55
CA PHE A 114 -10.28 12.32 10.15
C PHE A 114 -9.21 13.30 10.67
N GLU A 115 -9.31 14.59 10.33
CA GLU A 115 -8.33 15.60 10.76
C GLU A 115 -8.14 15.61 12.28
N ARG A 116 -9.25 15.66 13.03
CA ARG A 116 -9.20 15.70 14.49
C ARG A 116 -8.54 14.46 15.10
N THR A 117 -8.73 13.29 14.49
CA THR A 117 -8.21 12.01 15.01
C THR A 117 -6.76 11.79 14.61
N PHE A 118 -6.45 11.97 13.32
CA PHE A 118 -5.18 11.52 12.77
C PHE A 118 -4.11 12.61 12.69
N THR A 119 -4.46 13.89 12.47
CA THR A 119 -3.44 14.96 12.39
C THR A 119 -2.53 15.00 13.63
N PRO A 120 -3.04 14.97 14.88
CA PRO A 120 -2.17 14.99 16.05
C PRO A 120 -1.36 13.70 16.23
N LEU A 121 -1.87 12.55 15.79
CA LEU A 121 -1.15 11.28 15.84
C LEU A 121 -0.01 11.27 14.83
N MET A 122 -0.27 11.68 13.60
CA MET A 122 0.73 11.75 12.54
C MET A 122 1.82 12.80 12.84
N ALA A 123 1.45 13.94 13.43
CA ALA A 123 2.43 14.94 13.86
C ALA A 123 3.39 14.38 14.94
N LYS A 124 2.87 13.62 15.92
CA LYS A 124 3.71 12.94 16.91
C LYS A 124 4.61 11.89 16.30
N LEU A 125 4.08 11.08 15.36
CA LEU A 125 4.84 10.05 14.66
C LEU A 125 5.99 10.68 13.87
N ASN A 126 5.71 11.72 13.10
CA ASN A 126 6.72 12.44 12.33
C ASN A 126 7.81 13.03 13.24
N GLY A 127 7.42 13.58 14.40
CA GLY A 127 8.38 14.06 15.40
C GLY A 127 9.31 12.96 15.94
N LEU A 128 8.77 11.76 16.21
CA LEU A 128 9.58 10.61 16.63
C LEU A 128 10.48 10.12 15.48
N VAL A 129 9.97 10.02 14.26
CA VAL A 129 10.76 9.62 13.08
C VAL A 129 11.93 10.59 12.86
N THR A 130 11.69 11.90 12.97
CA THR A 130 12.75 12.91 12.88
C THR A 130 13.82 12.68 13.95
N GLN A 131 13.44 12.49 15.23
CA GLN A 131 14.38 12.23 16.31
C GLN A 131 15.19 10.93 16.10
N ILE A 132 14.53 9.86 15.63
CA ILE A 132 15.18 8.59 15.31
C ILE A 132 16.22 8.75 14.19
N ASN A 133 15.86 9.49 13.12
CA ASN A 133 16.74 9.70 11.97
C ASN A 133 17.92 10.63 12.27
N GLU A 134 17.73 11.62 13.13
CA GLU A 134 18.78 12.56 13.54
C GLU A 134 19.66 12.02 14.66
N ALA A 135 19.25 10.96 15.35
CA ALA A 135 20.01 10.36 16.45
C ALA A 135 21.31 9.73 15.94
N THR A 136 22.45 10.15 16.50
CA THR A 136 23.77 9.58 16.24
C THR A 136 24.16 8.49 17.26
N ASP A 137 23.51 8.46 18.43
CA ASP A 137 23.71 7.44 19.47
C ASP A 137 22.67 6.32 19.29
N GLU A 138 23.17 5.10 19.03
CA GLU A 138 22.31 3.92 18.83
C GLU A 138 21.49 3.55 20.09
N ARG A 139 22.00 3.81 21.30
CA ARG A 139 21.23 3.55 22.54
C ARG A 139 20.06 4.52 22.67
N PHE A 140 20.28 5.79 22.33
CA PHE A 140 19.22 6.79 22.31
C PHE A 140 18.17 6.43 21.26
N LYS A 141 18.59 6.05 20.05
CA LYS A 141 17.71 5.58 18.98
C LYS A 141 16.86 4.39 19.43
N GLN A 142 17.48 3.37 20.02
CA GLN A 142 16.77 2.21 20.56
C GLN A 142 15.78 2.59 21.67
N SER A 143 16.08 3.60 22.50
CA SER A 143 15.18 4.06 23.55
C SER A 143 13.90 4.70 23.03
N LEU A 144 13.89 5.20 21.78
CA LEU A 144 12.71 5.79 21.12
C LEU A 144 11.80 4.74 20.47
N MET A 145 12.32 3.55 20.15
CA MET A 145 11.55 2.52 19.43
C MET A 145 10.27 2.07 20.15
N PRO A 146 10.22 1.85 21.48
CA PRO A 146 8.98 1.48 22.16
C PRO A 146 7.88 2.55 22.02
N ALA A 147 8.25 3.84 22.04
CA ALA A 147 7.30 4.94 21.85
C ALA A 147 6.79 4.99 20.40
N TYR A 148 7.68 4.78 19.43
CA TYR A 148 7.34 4.67 18.02
C TYR A 148 6.36 3.51 17.77
N ASP A 149 6.66 2.31 18.26
CA ASP A 149 5.82 1.12 18.07
C ASP A 149 4.44 1.27 18.73
N SER A 150 4.39 1.80 19.95
CA SER A 150 3.13 2.08 20.66
C SER A 150 2.26 3.08 19.90
N LEU A 151 2.87 4.15 19.36
CA LEU A 151 2.14 5.15 18.62
C LEU A 151 1.63 4.59 17.28
N ARG A 152 2.43 3.78 16.60
CA ARG A 152 2.07 3.08 15.38
C ARG A 152 0.88 2.14 15.60
N GLN A 153 0.92 1.31 16.63
CA GLN A 153 -0.20 0.44 17.02
C GLN A 153 -1.47 1.24 17.32
N ARG A 154 -1.33 2.39 17.99
CA ARG A 154 -2.47 3.27 18.23
C ARG A 154 -3.06 3.85 16.94
N ILE A 155 -2.22 4.27 15.99
CA ILE A 155 -2.67 4.73 14.67
C ILE A 155 -3.40 3.60 13.96
N ASP A 156 -2.83 2.40 13.94
CA ASP A 156 -3.41 1.22 13.30
C ASP A 156 -4.80 0.89 13.85
N ALA A 157 -4.96 0.86 15.18
CA ALA A 157 -6.25 0.65 15.82
C ALA A 157 -7.29 1.73 15.44
N GLN A 158 -6.87 3.01 15.39
CA GLN A 158 -7.76 4.11 15.00
C GLN A 158 -8.16 4.02 13.51
N VAL A 159 -7.25 3.59 12.62
CA VAL A 159 -7.55 3.33 11.20
C VAL A 159 -8.62 2.26 11.08
N GLY A 160 -8.48 1.14 11.79
CA GLY A 160 -9.48 0.07 11.81
C GLY A 160 -10.86 0.57 12.26
N LEU A 161 -10.93 1.29 13.37
CA LEU A 161 -12.18 1.86 13.90
C LEU A 161 -12.82 2.85 12.91
N TYR A 162 -12.03 3.72 12.28
CA TYR A 162 -12.53 4.71 11.33
C TYR A 162 -13.13 4.05 10.09
N VAL A 163 -12.40 3.11 9.47
CA VAL A 163 -12.77 2.41 8.25
C VAL A 163 -14.04 1.56 8.47
N THR A 164 -14.08 0.82 9.57
CA THR A 164 -15.25 -0.01 9.93
C THR A 164 -16.51 0.83 10.14
N ALA A 165 -16.38 2.00 10.77
CA ALA A 165 -17.51 2.90 11.00
C ALA A 165 -17.95 3.66 9.74
N ARG A 166 -17.11 3.74 8.69
CA ARG A 166 -17.33 4.57 7.49
C ARG A 166 -16.97 3.89 6.18
N PRO A 167 -17.56 2.70 5.88
CA PRO A 167 -17.19 1.93 4.69
C PRO A 167 -17.56 2.61 3.35
N LYS A 168 -18.48 3.59 3.38
CA LYS A 168 -18.93 4.37 2.21
C LYS A 168 -18.37 5.79 2.16
N SER A 169 -17.48 6.14 3.10
CA SER A 169 -16.89 7.47 3.13
C SER A 169 -15.76 7.59 2.09
N TYR A 170 -15.80 8.63 1.29
CA TYR A 170 -14.72 8.98 0.36
C TYR A 170 -13.40 9.35 1.07
N VAL A 171 -13.44 9.60 2.37
CA VAL A 171 -12.25 9.85 3.19
C VAL A 171 -11.56 8.55 3.63
N SER A 172 -12.28 7.42 3.66
CA SER A 172 -11.71 6.14 4.09
C SER A 172 -10.56 5.66 3.19
N PRO A 173 -10.65 5.68 1.84
CA PRO A 173 -9.50 5.34 1.01
C PRO A 173 -8.36 6.37 1.12
N LEU A 174 -8.64 7.65 1.30
CA LEU A 174 -7.60 8.65 1.58
C LEU A 174 -6.86 8.33 2.89
N LEU A 175 -7.59 7.97 3.95
CA LEU A 175 -6.98 7.55 5.23
C LEU A 175 -6.06 6.34 5.01
N LEU A 176 -6.53 5.30 4.33
CA LEU A 176 -5.72 4.12 4.02
C LEU A 176 -4.48 4.48 3.21
N GLN A 177 -4.60 5.35 2.21
CA GLN A 177 -3.48 5.82 1.38
C GLN A 177 -2.40 6.52 2.22
N VAL A 178 -2.79 7.48 3.07
CA VAL A 178 -1.81 8.26 3.85
C VAL A 178 -1.21 7.48 5.02
N THR A 179 -1.87 6.42 5.46
CA THR A 179 -1.37 5.55 6.55
C THR A 179 -0.71 4.27 6.07
N ALA A 180 -0.87 3.87 4.80
CA ALA A 180 -0.28 2.65 4.25
C ALA A 180 1.23 2.49 4.55
N PRO A 181 2.09 3.53 4.44
CA PRO A 181 3.51 3.39 4.77
C PRO A 181 3.79 3.14 6.27
N VAL A 182 2.82 3.44 7.13
CA VAL A 182 2.91 3.24 8.59
C VAL A 182 2.37 1.87 9.00
N LEU A 183 1.40 1.36 8.23
CA LEU A 183 0.77 0.05 8.44
C LEU A 183 1.64 -1.01 7.76
N GLU A 184 2.44 -1.73 8.53
CA GLU A 184 3.44 -2.68 8.00
C GLU A 184 2.84 -3.99 7.46
N ASP A 185 1.54 -4.26 7.71
CA ASP A 185 0.88 -5.47 7.24
C ASP A 185 0.02 -5.21 5.99
N PRO A 186 0.52 -5.55 4.79
CA PRO A 186 -0.23 -5.39 3.55
C PRO A 186 -1.50 -6.26 3.49
N ASN A 187 -1.57 -7.38 4.23
CA ASN A 187 -2.77 -8.23 4.26
C ASN A 187 -3.88 -7.54 5.06
N LEU A 188 -3.55 -6.94 6.21
CA LEU A 188 -4.51 -6.16 7.00
C LEU A 188 -4.96 -4.90 6.25
N LEU A 189 -4.05 -4.25 5.51
CA LEU A 189 -4.41 -3.13 4.63
C LEU A 189 -5.39 -3.58 3.54
N GLU A 190 -5.16 -4.73 2.90
CA GLU A 190 -6.06 -5.31 1.90
C GLU A 190 -7.42 -5.65 2.50
N GLU A 191 -7.48 -6.29 3.65
CA GLU A 191 -8.73 -6.61 4.35
C GLU A 191 -9.56 -5.34 4.58
N ARG A 192 -8.94 -4.30 5.13
CA ARG A 192 -9.59 -3.00 5.35
C ARG A 192 -10.04 -2.36 4.05
N PHE A 193 -9.22 -2.39 3.01
CA PHE A 193 -9.56 -1.86 1.69
C PHE A 193 -10.75 -2.60 1.06
N LEU A 194 -10.77 -3.93 1.13
CA LEU A 194 -11.87 -4.75 0.59
C LEU A 194 -13.18 -4.59 1.38
N SER A 195 -13.12 -4.17 2.64
CA SER A 195 -14.30 -3.86 3.45
C SER A 195 -15.01 -2.57 3.04
N LEU A 196 -14.34 -1.70 2.26
CA LEU A 196 -14.93 -0.48 1.72
C LEU A 196 -15.92 -0.76 0.59
N ASP A 197 -16.92 0.11 0.44
CA ASP A 197 -17.83 0.09 -0.71
C ASP A 197 -17.08 0.24 -2.03
N SER A 198 -17.53 -0.44 -3.08
CA SER A 198 -16.86 -0.42 -4.39
C SER A 198 -16.78 0.99 -4.99
N THR A 199 -17.75 1.85 -4.73
CA THR A 199 -17.76 3.23 -5.24
C THR A 199 -16.57 4.04 -4.71
N VAL A 200 -16.23 3.88 -3.42
CA VAL A 200 -15.09 4.60 -2.84
C VAL A 200 -13.75 3.91 -3.11
N ARG A 201 -13.74 2.58 -3.30
CA ARG A 201 -12.53 1.86 -3.75
C ARG A 201 -12.07 2.26 -5.16
N ASN A 202 -13.01 2.64 -6.02
CA ASN A 202 -12.72 3.03 -7.40
C ASN A 202 -12.38 4.52 -7.57
N THR A 203 -12.22 5.27 -6.47
CA THR A 203 -11.69 6.64 -6.50
C THR A 203 -10.18 6.66 -6.69
N GLN A 204 -9.62 7.81 -7.07
CA GLN A 204 -8.16 7.94 -7.22
C GLN A 204 -7.39 7.50 -5.95
N PRO A 205 -7.73 7.94 -4.71
CA PRO A 205 -7.09 7.42 -3.52
C PRO A 205 -7.26 5.91 -3.35
N GLY A 206 -8.43 5.35 -3.69
CA GLY A 206 -8.68 3.91 -3.65
C GLY A 206 -7.81 3.13 -4.62
N MET A 207 -7.63 3.61 -5.85
CA MET A 207 -6.74 2.99 -6.84
C MET A 207 -5.27 3.01 -6.38
N LEU A 208 -4.83 4.09 -5.75
CA LEU A 208 -3.48 4.18 -5.18
C LEU A 208 -3.27 3.19 -4.03
N VAL A 209 -4.28 2.98 -3.19
CA VAL A 209 -4.24 1.93 -2.15
C VAL A 209 -4.16 0.54 -2.78
N ALA A 210 -4.97 0.26 -3.80
CA ALA A 210 -4.93 -1.03 -4.50
C ALA A 210 -3.56 -1.30 -5.13
N GLN A 211 -2.97 -0.29 -5.77
CA GLN A 211 -1.60 -0.38 -6.31
C GLN A 211 -0.58 -0.63 -5.20
N TYR A 212 -0.64 0.11 -4.09
CA TYR A 212 0.26 -0.09 -2.95
C TYR A 212 0.16 -1.50 -2.38
N ILE A 213 -1.06 -2.06 -2.26
CA ILE A 213 -1.28 -3.44 -1.81
C ILE A 213 -0.60 -4.41 -2.77
N GLN A 214 -0.86 -4.31 -4.08
CA GLN A 214 -0.24 -5.18 -5.09
C GLN A 214 1.29 -5.12 -5.01
N GLU A 215 1.82 -3.93 -4.85
CA GLU A 215 3.26 -3.72 -4.75
C GLU A 215 3.86 -4.32 -3.47
N ASN A 216 3.23 -4.21 -2.32
CA ASN A 216 3.82 -4.58 -1.04
C ASN A 216 3.40 -5.95 -0.51
N LYS A 217 2.40 -6.60 -1.12
CA LYS A 217 1.92 -7.92 -0.72
C LYS A 217 2.81 -9.07 -1.19
N VAL A 218 3.61 -8.84 -2.23
CA VAL A 218 4.50 -9.87 -2.78
C VAL A 218 5.50 -10.35 -1.72
N GLY A 219 5.56 -11.66 -1.52
CA GLY A 219 6.49 -12.27 -0.57
C GLY A 219 6.10 -12.10 0.91
N THR A 220 4.90 -11.60 1.22
CA THR A 220 4.43 -11.56 2.62
C THR A 220 3.79 -12.90 3.02
N VAL A 221 3.87 -13.23 4.31
CA VAL A 221 3.17 -14.40 4.85
C VAL A 221 1.66 -14.23 4.65
N GLY A 222 0.99 -15.26 4.15
CA GLY A 222 -0.43 -15.24 3.78
C GLY A 222 -0.69 -14.87 2.31
N SER A 223 0.26 -14.27 1.58
CA SER A 223 0.13 -14.00 0.15
C SER A 223 0.34 -15.27 -0.69
N ASP A 224 -0.14 -15.24 -1.94
CA ASP A 224 0.17 -16.28 -2.91
C ASP A 224 1.63 -16.15 -3.37
N ALA A 225 2.33 -17.30 -3.48
CA ALA A 225 3.64 -17.34 -4.13
C ALA A 225 3.48 -17.00 -5.60
N LEU A 226 4.38 -16.17 -6.13
CA LEU A 226 4.40 -15.85 -7.56
C LEU A 226 4.87 -17.08 -8.35
N ASP A 227 4.18 -17.39 -9.45
CA ASP A 227 4.68 -18.38 -10.39
C ASP A 227 5.81 -17.77 -11.23
N PHE A 228 6.77 -18.61 -11.57
CA PHE A 228 7.89 -18.22 -12.42
C PHE A 228 8.43 -19.43 -13.20
N THR A 229 9.17 -19.16 -14.25
CA THR A 229 9.95 -20.19 -14.98
C THR A 229 11.37 -19.68 -15.13
N GLN A 230 12.34 -20.49 -14.73
CA GLN A 230 13.76 -20.19 -14.89
C GLN A 230 14.55 -21.46 -15.19
N ASN A 231 15.68 -21.34 -15.87
CA ASN A 231 16.44 -22.50 -16.33
C ASN A 231 17.24 -23.16 -15.19
N ASP A 232 17.28 -24.46 -15.19
CA ASP A 232 18.13 -25.26 -14.29
C ASP A 232 19.61 -25.29 -14.72
N THR A 233 20.42 -26.05 -14.00
CA THR A 233 21.86 -26.20 -14.26
C THR A 233 22.16 -26.80 -15.63
N THR A 234 21.21 -27.52 -16.24
CA THR A 234 21.34 -28.11 -17.58
C THR A 234 20.87 -27.15 -18.68
N GLY A 235 20.16 -26.08 -18.32
CA GLY A 235 19.52 -25.14 -19.23
C GLY A 235 18.06 -25.49 -19.54
N ALA A 236 17.49 -26.50 -18.88
CA ALA A 236 16.09 -26.85 -19.04
C ALA A 236 15.19 -25.91 -18.21
N PRO A 237 14.04 -25.45 -18.78
CA PRO A 237 13.13 -24.58 -18.06
C PRO A 237 12.40 -25.35 -16.95
N VAL A 238 12.38 -24.76 -15.74
CA VAL A 238 11.67 -25.26 -14.58
C VAL A 238 10.62 -24.26 -14.19
N ALA A 239 9.35 -24.65 -14.25
CA ALA A 239 8.23 -23.83 -13.77
C ALA A 239 8.00 -24.11 -12.28
N PHE A 240 7.85 -23.06 -11.46
CA PHE A 240 7.56 -23.20 -10.03
C PHE A 240 6.21 -23.91 -9.80
N SER A 241 5.24 -23.68 -10.67
CA SER A 241 3.94 -24.38 -10.64
C SER A 241 4.03 -25.91 -10.75
N SER A 242 5.16 -26.46 -11.23
CA SER A 242 5.39 -27.94 -11.26
C SER A 242 5.53 -28.55 -9.86
N PHE A 243 5.77 -27.73 -8.83
CA PHE A 243 5.87 -28.16 -7.42
C PHE A 243 4.56 -28.01 -6.65
N LYS A 244 3.45 -27.62 -7.30
CA LYS A 244 2.13 -27.50 -6.63
C LYS A 244 1.76 -28.78 -5.87
N GLY A 245 1.12 -28.59 -4.71
CA GLY A 245 0.73 -29.70 -3.83
C GLY A 245 1.80 -30.13 -2.84
N LYS A 246 3.00 -29.54 -2.89
CA LYS A 246 4.09 -29.76 -1.92
C LYS A 246 4.29 -28.53 -1.04
N TYR A 247 4.92 -28.75 0.12
CA TYR A 247 5.62 -27.65 0.81
C TYR A 247 6.90 -27.37 0.05
N VAL A 248 7.13 -26.12 -0.32
CA VAL A 248 8.30 -25.70 -1.12
C VAL A 248 9.03 -24.57 -0.41
N LEU A 249 10.32 -24.74 -0.16
CA LEU A 249 11.18 -23.65 0.25
C LEU A 249 11.77 -23.01 -1.01
N ILE A 250 11.39 -21.80 -1.34
CA ILE A 250 12.06 -20.99 -2.36
C ILE A 250 13.24 -20.31 -1.65
N ASP A 251 14.47 -20.71 -2.00
CA ASP A 251 15.69 -20.25 -1.34
C ASP A 251 16.56 -19.42 -2.29
N PHE A 252 16.72 -18.13 -1.99
CA PHE A 252 17.54 -17.19 -2.75
C PHE A 252 18.95 -17.14 -2.16
N TRP A 253 19.91 -17.54 -2.98
CA TRP A 253 21.30 -17.70 -2.57
C TRP A 253 22.29 -17.39 -3.70
N ALA A 254 23.60 -17.53 -3.44
CA ALA A 254 24.63 -17.52 -4.49
C ALA A 254 25.92 -18.18 -4.01
N SER A 255 26.78 -18.63 -4.93
CA SER A 255 28.08 -19.22 -4.64
C SER A 255 29.02 -18.28 -3.90
N TRP A 256 28.97 -17.00 -4.21
CA TRP A 256 29.77 -15.93 -3.62
C TRP A 256 29.21 -15.41 -2.28
N CYS A 257 27.97 -15.80 -1.93
CA CYS A 257 27.32 -15.36 -0.69
C CYS A 257 27.81 -16.16 0.51
N ARG A 258 28.81 -15.64 1.24
CA ARG A 258 29.37 -16.33 2.41
C ARG A 258 28.32 -16.68 3.48
N PRO A 259 27.37 -15.79 3.87
CA PRO A 259 26.31 -16.17 4.82
C PRO A 259 25.42 -17.30 4.32
N CYS A 260 25.13 -17.35 2.99
CA CYS A 260 24.36 -18.44 2.40
C CYS A 260 25.08 -19.77 2.53
N ARG A 261 26.39 -19.79 2.20
CA ARG A 261 27.22 -20.97 2.31
C ARG A 261 27.33 -21.49 3.75
N MET A 262 27.28 -20.60 4.74
CA MET A 262 27.25 -20.96 6.17
C MET A 262 25.89 -21.54 6.58
N GLU A 263 24.79 -21.13 5.96
CA GLU A 263 23.44 -21.65 6.21
C GLU A 263 23.15 -22.97 5.46
N ASN A 264 23.77 -23.22 4.32
CA ASN A 264 23.54 -24.41 3.50
C ASN A 264 23.58 -25.75 4.28
N PRO A 265 24.46 -25.99 5.25
CA PRO A 265 24.42 -27.23 6.05
C PRO A 265 23.12 -27.41 6.83
N ASN A 266 22.47 -26.33 7.29
CA ASN A 266 21.18 -26.40 7.97
C ASN A 266 20.06 -26.76 6.97
N VAL A 267 20.09 -26.15 5.78
CA VAL A 267 19.13 -26.41 4.70
C VAL A 267 19.27 -27.86 4.21
N VAL A 268 20.50 -28.37 4.08
CA VAL A 268 20.78 -29.78 3.70
C VAL A 268 20.19 -30.74 4.75
N ARG A 269 20.40 -30.49 6.05
CA ARG A 269 19.81 -31.32 7.12
C ARG A 269 18.28 -31.33 7.04
N ALA A 270 17.69 -30.17 6.87
CA ALA A 270 16.25 -30.05 6.73
C ALA A 270 15.74 -30.81 5.49
N PHE A 271 16.40 -30.67 4.32
CA PHE A 271 16.04 -31.40 3.13
C PHE A 271 16.15 -32.92 3.31
N GLN A 272 17.25 -33.41 3.87
CA GLN A 272 17.44 -34.85 4.14
C GLN A 272 16.35 -35.42 5.05
N LYS A 273 15.92 -34.66 6.07
CA LYS A 273 14.90 -35.09 7.04
C LYS A 273 13.49 -35.07 6.47
N PHE A 274 13.14 -34.13 5.60
CA PHE A 274 11.76 -33.87 5.19
C PHE A 274 11.45 -34.10 3.72
N SER A 275 12.43 -34.36 2.84
CA SER A 275 12.20 -34.53 1.39
C SER A 275 11.27 -35.70 1.05
N ASN A 276 11.19 -36.70 1.91
CA ASN A 276 10.26 -37.84 1.80
C ASN A 276 8.86 -37.57 2.39
N LYS A 277 8.63 -36.36 2.97
CA LYS A 277 7.40 -35.95 3.65
C LYS A 277 6.65 -34.84 2.91
N ASN A 278 6.56 -34.91 1.58
CA ASN A 278 5.91 -33.90 0.75
C ASN A 278 6.55 -32.51 0.83
N PHE A 279 7.87 -32.44 1.01
CA PHE A 279 8.67 -31.22 1.03
C PHE A 279 9.72 -31.21 -0.08
N THR A 280 10.00 -30.05 -0.63
CA THR A 280 11.12 -29.83 -1.55
C THR A 280 11.66 -28.41 -1.44
N ILE A 281 12.79 -28.18 -2.12
CA ILE A 281 13.43 -26.87 -2.19
C ILE A 281 13.62 -26.48 -3.65
N VAL A 282 13.46 -25.19 -3.96
CA VAL A 282 13.86 -24.58 -5.23
C VAL A 282 14.88 -23.49 -4.90
N GLY A 283 16.15 -23.74 -5.20
CA GLY A 283 17.22 -22.78 -5.01
C GLY A 283 17.30 -21.81 -6.20
N VAL A 284 17.00 -20.55 -5.98
CA VAL A 284 17.13 -19.48 -6.97
C VAL A 284 18.48 -18.80 -6.79
N SER A 285 19.39 -19.00 -7.74
CA SER A 285 20.74 -18.46 -7.64
C SER A 285 20.87 -17.06 -8.26
N LEU A 286 21.57 -16.18 -7.55
CA LEU A 286 22.00 -14.85 -8.00
C LEU A 286 23.45 -14.87 -8.52
N ASP A 287 23.91 -15.98 -9.04
CA ASP A 287 25.24 -16.07 -9.65
C ASP A 287 25.28 -15.40 -11.03
N ARG A 288 26.47 -15.03 -11.49
CA ARG A 288 26.77 -14.65 -12.88
C ARG A 288 27.46 -15.76 -13.64
N GLU A 289 28.31 -16.50 -12.92
CA GLU A 289 29.16 -17.51 -13.48
C GLU A 289 28.57 -18.90 -13.22
N LYS A 290 28.18 -19.58 -14.30
CA LYS A 290 27.52 -20.89 -14.24
C LYS A 290 28.41 -21.94 -13.56
N GLU A 291 29.69 -21.93 -13.86
CA GLU A 291 30.67 -22.88 -13.33
C GLU A 291 30.82 -22.75 -11.82
N ALA A 292 30.90 -21.51 -11.30
CA ALA A 292 31.01 -21.24 -9.88
C ALA A 292 29.73 -21.69 -9.13
N TRP A 293 28.55 -21.43 -9.72
CA TRP A 293 27.26 -21.87 -9.21
C TRP A 293 27.20 -23.40 -9.10
N ILE A 294 27.52 -24.13 -10.19
CA ILE A 294 27.52 -25.60 -10.21
C ILE A 294 28.54 -26.18 -9.21
N GLN A 295 29.72 -25.59 -9.11
CA GLN A 295 30.74 -26.01 -8.14
C GLN A 295 30.25 -25.85 -6.70
N ALA A 296 29.58 -24.72 -6.39
CA ALA A 296 29.01 -24.49 -5.07
C ALA A 296 27.90 -25.49 -4.72
N ILE A 297 27.00 -25.81 -5.66
CA ILE A 297 25.97 -26.85 -5.47
C ILE A 297 26.59 -28.17 -5.07
N LYS A 298 27.66 -28.58 -5.77
CA LYS A 298 28.38 -29.84 -5.50
C LYS A 298 29.11 -29.80 -4.16
N ALA A 299 29.82 -28.71 -3.90
CA ALA A 299 30.64 -28.57 -2.69
C ALA A 299 29.80 -28.59 -1.40
N ASP A 300 28.59 -28.00 -1.45
CA ASP A 300 27.68 -27.93 -0.30
C ASP A 300 26.64 -29.07 -0.28
N ASN A 301 26.69 -30.03 -1.25
CA ASN A 301 25.75 -31.17 -1.38
C ASN A 301 24.27 -30.74 -1.45
N LEU A 302 23.97 -29.71 -2.26
CA LEU A 302 22.63 -29.18 -2.43
C LEU A 302 21.81 -30.04 -3.42
N ALA A 303 21.13 -31.08 -2.91
CA ALA A 303 20.53 -32.16 -3.71
C ALA A 303 19.08 -31.88 -4.17
N TRP A 304 18.71 -30.62 -4.39
CA TRP A 304 17.38 -30.19 -4.84
C TRP A 304 17.46 -29.42 -6.16
N THR A 305 16.34 -28.99 -6.68
CA THR A 305 16.27 -28.21 -7.92
C THR A 305 16.87 -26.82 -7.73
N HIS A 306 17.78 -26.45 -8.62
CA HIS A 306 18.38 -25.11 -8.67
C HIS A 306 18.10 -24.46 -10.01
N VAL A 307 17.77 -23.16 -9.98
CA VAL A 307 17.49 -22.37 -11.18
C VAL A 307 18.23 -21.02 -11.12
N SER A 308 18.58 -20.48 -12.28
CA SER A 308 19.19 -19.16 -12.41
C SER A 308 19.06 -18.64 -13.84
N ASP A 309 19.00 -17.30 -14.00
CA ASP A 309 19.19 -16.62 -15.29
C ASP A 309 20.59 -16.00 -15.42
N LEU A 310 21.43 -16.18 -14.40
CA LEU A 310 22.81 -15.68 -14.33
C LEU A 310 22.92 -14.15 -14.42
N GLN A 311 21.87 -13.43 -13.97
CA GLN A 311 21.81 -11.96 -14.02
C GLN A 311 22.18 -11.28 -12.69
N PHE A 312 22.78 -12.00 -11.73
CA PHE A 312 23.16 -11.43 -10.43
C PHE A 312 21.93 -10.79 -9.71
N TRP A 313 22.04 -9.57 -9.21
CA TRP A 313 20.91 -8.84 -8.63
C TRP A 313 19.82 -8.47 -9.65
N GLY A 314 20.07 -8.60 -10.94
CA GLY A 314 19.07 -8.49 -12.01
C GLY A 314 18.26 -9.77 -12.24
N ASN A 315 18.46 -10.83 -11.44
CA ASN A 315 17.69 -12.07 -11.55
C ASN A 315 16.19 -11.78 -11.51
N ALA A 316 15.47 -12.19 -12.56
CA ALA A 316 14.06 -11.84 -12.75
C ALA A 316 13.17 -12.35 -11.63
N VAL A 317 13.44 -13.53 -11.07
CA VAL A 317 12.68 -14.09 -9.94
C VAL A 317 12.98 -13.33 -8.66
N ALA A 318 14.25 -12.99 -8.39
CA ALA A 318 14.64 -12.19 -7.23
C ALA A 318 14.00 -10.79 -7.28
N GLN A 319 13.98 -10.16 -8.45
CA GLN A 319 13.30 -8.87 -8.66
C GLN A 319 11.79 -8.98 -8.41
N SER A 320 11.14 -10.01 -8.94
CA SER A 320 9.70 -10.23 -8.76
C SER A 320 9.34 -10.46 -7.29
N TYR A 321 10.17 -11.17 -6.53
CA TYR A 321 10.01 -11.40 -5.08
C TYR A 321 10.58 -10.26 -4.23
N ARG A 322 11.10 -9.18 -4.84
CA ARG A 322 11.70 -8.00 -4.17
C ARG A 322 12.81 -8.38 -3.19
N VAL A 323 13.62 -9.37 -3.55
CA VAL A 323 14.78 -9.81 -2.78
C VAL A 323 15.86 -8.74 -2.83
N GLN A 324 16.17 -8.13 -1.69
CA GLN A 324 17.18 -7.06 -1.57
C GLN A 324 18.45 -7.53 -0.88
N SER A 325 18.42 -8.69 -0.23
CA SER A 325 19.57 -9.29 0.43
C SER A 325 19.45 -10.80 0.41
N ILE A 326 20.57 -11.51 0.39
CA ILE A 326 20.66 -12.96 0.53
C ILE A 326 21.57 -13.34 1.71
N PRO A 327 21.28 -14.51 2.35
CA PRO A 327 20.22 -15.46 2.06
C PRO A 327 18.83 -14.90 2.36
N GLN A 328 17.82 -15.28 1.56
CA GLN A 328 16.41 -15.01 1.82
C GLN A 328 15.60 -16.22 1.35
N ASN A 329 14.55 -16.59 2.09
CA ASN A 329 13.69 -17.69 1.65
C ASN A 329 12.23 -17.45 1.99
N PHE A 330 11.37 -18.20 1.28
CA PHE A 330 9.93 -18.24 1.46
C PHE A 330 9.48 -19.69 1.53
N LEU A 331 8.81 -20.08 2.62
CA LEU A 331 8.18 -21.39 2.72
C LEU A 331 6.75 -21.32 2.21
N VAL A 332 6.48 -22.07 1.15
CA VAL A 332 5.18 -22.12 0.47
C VAL A 332 4.44 -23.40 0.84
N ALA A 333 3.18 -23.29 1.24
CA ALA A 333 2.31 -24.43 1.52
C ALA A 333 1.80 -25.11 0.23
N PRO A 334 1.24 -26.32 0.30
CA PRO A 334 0.62 -27.02 -0.84
C PRO A 334 -0.50 -26.21 -1.53
N SER A 335 -1.14 -25.31 -0.81
CA SER A 335 -2.15 -24.37 -1.34
C SER A 335 -1.58 -23.26 -2.22
N GLY A 336 -0.25 -23.09 -2.26
CA GLY A 336 0.42 -21.97 -2.93
C GLY A 336 0.62 -20.73 -2.07
N LYS A 337 0.17 -20.74 -0.80
CA LYS A 337 0.35 -19.61 0.13
C LYS A 337 1.74 -19.63 0.77
N ILE A 338 2.38 -18.48 0.87
CA ILE A 338 3.58 -18.29 1.69
C ILE A 338 3.18 -18.35 3.16
N ILE A 339 3.77 -19.26 3.91
CA ILE A 339 3.44 -19.52 5.32
C ILE A 339 4.54 -19.14 6.29
N ALA A 340 5.75 -18.91 5.79
CA ALA A 340 6.88 -18.35 6.55
C ALA A 340 7.90 -17.75 5.59
N LYS A 341 8.77 -16.90 6.11
CA LYS A 341 9.91 -16.32 5.36
C LYS A 341 11.13 -16.18 6.25
N ASN A 342 12.31 -16.14 5.62
CA ASN A 342 13.60 -15.90 6.29
C ASN A 342 13.92 -16.90 7.40
N LEU A 343 13.45 -18.16 7.28
CA LEU A 343 13.75 -19.22 8.20
C LEU A 343 15.24 -19.58 8.15
N ARG A 344 15.89 -19.76 9.32
CA ARG A 344 17.31 -20.04 9.47
C ARG A 344 17.56 -21.08 10.56
N GLY A 345 18.64 -21.85 10.38
CA GLY A 345 19.12 -22.78 11.40
C GLY A 345 18.03 -23.69 11.94
N GLU A 346 17.86 -23.67 13.25
CA GLU A 346 16.86 -24.47 13.96
C GLU A 346 15.42 -24.04 13.69
N GLU A 347 15.16 -22.77 13.32
CA GLU A 347 13.82 -22.27 13.02
C GLU A 347 13.24 -22.96 11.77
N LEU A 348 14.06 -23.22 10.74
CA LEU A 348 13.64 -23.94 9.55
C LEU A 348 13.20 -25.35 9.90
N GLU A 349 14.01 -26.07 10.67
CA GLU A 349 13.70 -27.43 11.08
C GLU A 349 12.47 -27.48 12.00
N ALA A 350 12.36 -26.56 12.97
CA ALA A 350 11.23 -26.47 13.87
C ALA A 350 9.92 -26.22 13.11
N LYS A 351 9.93 -25.30 12.13
CA LYS A 351 8.74 -25.02 11.31
C LYS A 351 8.34 -26.20 10.44
N LEU A 352 9.29 -26.92 9.87
CA LEU A 352 9.00 -28.13 9.10
C LEU A 352 8.52 -29.28 10.01
N CYS A 353 9.04 -29.40 11.24
CA CYS A 353 8.53 -30.33 12.24
C CYS A 353 7.06 -30.04 12.60
N GLU A 354 6.72 -28.79 12.80
CA GLU A 354 5.34 -28.36 13.08
C GLU A 354 4.37 -28.80 11.96
N LEU A 355 4.82 -28.68 10.70
CA LEU A 355 3.97 -28.92 9.53
C LEU A 355 3.92 -30.38 9.09
N LEU A 356 5.02 -31.13 9.26
CA LEU A 356 5.24 -32.45 8.65
C LEU A 356 5.52 -33.56 9.68
N GLY A 357 5.58 -33.20 10.96
CA GLY A 357 6.01 -34.10 12.03
C GLY A 357 7.51 -34.26 12.09
N CYS A 358 8.05 -34.38 13.32
CA CYS A 358 9.49 -34.55 13.58
C CYS A 358 10.01 -35.97 13.43
N ASN A 359 9.12 -36.98 13.43
CA ASN A 359 9.50 -38.43 13.46
C ASN A 359 9.81 -38.96 12.05
#